data_f269e685122b192ec6bd7f777bc17107
#
_entry.id   f269e685122b192ec6bd7f777bc17107
#
_cell.length_a   1.000
_cell.length_b   1.000
_cell.length_c   1.000
_cell.angle_alpha   90.00
_cell.angle_beta   90.00
_cell.angle_gamma   90.00
#
_symmetry.space_group_name_H-M   'P 1'
#
loop_
_entity.id
_entity.type
_entity.pdbx_description
1 polymer ?
#
loop_
_entity_poly.entity_id
_entity_poly.type
_entity_poly.pdbx_seq_one_letter_code
_entity_poly.pdbx_strand_id
1 'polypeptide(L)'
;MATLIKKPKLRAAGIVFRFAHRGATNYATLLKHYRAVFKMPQPVVSRLTGFSPRSVAKLSEGETPSSKQEKALVEMDRLLDGLSRVMEPAQIGHWLKQPNQAFDGSTPIQLVERGEIDRIWRMLYDLESGQPG
;
A
#
# COMPACT_ATOMS: atom_id res chain seq x y z
N MET A 1 18.84 -2.57 -8.50
CA MET A 1 18.71 -2.29 -8.29
C MET A 1 18.84 -1.24 -7.71
N ALA A 2 19.44 -0.83 -7.69
CA ALA A 2 19.77 0.23 -7.16
C ALA A 2 18.81 1.13 -7.11
N THR A 3 18.17 1.18 -7.77
CA THR A 3 17.29 1.98 -7.89
C THR A 3 16.54 2.27 -6.83
N LEU A 4 16.56 1.79 -6.10
CA LEU A 4 15.74 1.86 -5.27
C LEU A 4 15.68 2.82 -4.45
N ILE A 5 15.81 3.22 -3.82
CA ILE A 5 15.79 4.05 -2.96
C ILE A 5 15.93 5.38 -3.12
N LYS A 6 15.12 6.17 -3.38
CA LYS A 6 15.21 7.46 -3.51
C LYS A 6 14.55 8.03 -2.39
N LYS A 7 15.12 8.45 -1.46
CA LYS A 7 14.62 8.99 -0.36
C LYS A 7 13.64 10.02 -0.42
N PRO A 8 13.67 11.00 -1.06
CA PRO A 8 12.74 12.10 -1.00
C PRO A 8 11.31 11.67 -1.08
N LYS A 9 11.12 10.60 -1.78
CA LYS A 9 9.80 10.18 -1.92
C LYS A 9 9.22 9.65 -0.66
N LEU A 10 10.01 9.31 0.24
CA LEU A 10 9.52 8.77 1.44
C LEU A 10 8.68 9.76 2.18
N ARG A 11 8.94 11.02 1.94
CA ARG A 11 8.23 11.97 2.57
C ARG A 11 6.84 11.93 2.18
N ALA A 12 6.51 11.76 0.96
CA ALA A 12 5.16 11.76 0.49
C ALA A 12 4.40 10.67 1.19
N ALA A 13 4.99 9.50 1.29
CA ALA A 13 4.33 8.39 1.95
C ALA A 13 4.12 8.71 3.42
N GLY A 14 5.09 9.32 4.03
CA GLY A 14 4.96 9.65 5.42
C GLY A 14 3.85 10.64 5.67
N ILE A 15 3.66 11.57 4.76
CA ILE A 15 2.62 12.53 4.88
C ILE A 15 1.27 11.89 4.73
N VAL A 16 1.16 10.96 3.81
CA VAL A 16 -0.09 10.27 3.59
C VAL A 16 -0.47 9.49 4.85
N PHE A 17 0.48 8.82 5.43
CA PHE A 17 0.23 8.06 6.62
C PHE A 17 -0.25 8.97 7.74
N ARG A 18 0.36 10.11 7.88
CA ARG A 18 0.02 11.02 8.91
C ARG A 18 -1.40 11.50 8.73
N PHE A 19 -1.80 11.68 7.49
CA PHE A 19 -3.09 12.09 7.16
C PHE A 19 -4.09 11.06 7.63
N ALA A 20 -3.95 9.83 7.26
CA ALA A 20 -4.83 8.78 7.65
C ALA A 20 -4.84 8.64 9.16
N HIS A 21 -3.70 8.82 9.74
CA HIS A 21 -3.57 8.66 11.14
C HIS A 21 -4.34 9.70 11.93
N ARG A 22 -4.49 10.87 11.38
CA ARG A 22 -5.18 11.88 12.04
C ARG A 22 -6.65 11.71 11.90
N GLY A 23 -7.05 10.80 11.21
CA GLY A 23 -8.41 10.48 11.08
C GLY A 23 -9.13 11.41 10.29
N ALA A 24 -8.62 12.19 9.73
CA ALA A 24 -9.23 13.00 9.09
C ALA A 24 -9.63 12.89 8.02
N THR A 25 -9.66 12.51 7.59
CA THR A 25 -10.15 12.79 6.92
C THR A 25 -10.33 12.86 5.66
N ASN A 26 -9.66 13.04 4.86
CA ASN A 26 -9.94 13.14 3.58
C ASN A 26 -9.47 11.92 2.93
N TYR A 27 -10.20 10.81 3.10
CA TYR A 27 -9.84 9.55 2.49
C TYR A 27 -9.99 9.59 0.97
N ALA A 28 -10.83 10.48 0.46
CA ALA A 28 -10.91 10.66 -0.98
C ALA A 28 -9.58 11.16 -1.51
N THR A 29 -8.96 12.09 -0.82
CA THR A 29 -7.67 12.61 -1.22
C THR A 29 -6.60 11.53 -1.11
N LEU A 30 -6.67 10.73 -0.05
CA LEU A 30 -5.72 9.66 0.14
C LEU A 30 -5.78 8.68 -1.02
N LEU A 31 -6.98 8.29 -1.44
CA LEU A 31 -7.11 7.34 -2.53
C LEU A 31 -6.64 7.93 -3.86
N LYS A 32 -6.84 9.22 -4.05
CA LYS A 32 -6.35 9.87 -5.25
C LYS A 32 -4.83 9.87 -5.24
N HIS A 33 -4.25 10.06 -4.07
CA HIS A 33 -2.81 10.06 -3.92
C HIS A 33 -2.26 8.69 -4.28
N TYR A 34 -2.90 7.63 -3.81
CA TYR A 34 -2.45 6.28 -4.12
C TYR A 34 -2.44 6.04 -5.63
N ARG A 35 -3.47 6.53 -6.29
CA ARG A 35 -3.54 6.33 -7.72
C ARG A 35 -2.46 7.10 -8.45
N ALA A 36 -2.24 8.33 -8.05
CA ALA A 36 -1.26 9.17 -8.72
C ALA A 36 0.19 8.78 -8.42
N VAL A 37 0.48 8.53 -7.16
CA VAL A 37 1.86 8.29 -6.75
C VAL A 37 2.28 6.84 -6.83
N PHE A 38 1.42 5.94 -6.36
CA PHE A 38 1.77 4.53 -6.35
C PHE A 38 1.23 3.77 -7.55
N LYS A 39 0.53 4.46 -8.44
CA LYS A 39 -0.05 3.84 -9.63
C LYS A 39 -0.97 2.69 -9.24
N MET A 40 -1.80 2.94 -8.25
CA MET A 40 -2.75 1.95 -7.76
C MET A 40 -4.17 2.34 -8.12
N PRO A 41 -4.73 1.73 -9.14
CA PRO A 41 -6.13 2.02 -9.50
C PRO A 41 -7.07 1.40 -8.49
N GLN A 42 -8.32 1.80 -8.52
CA GLN A 42 -9.30 1.34 -7.54
C GLN A 42 -9.40 -0.18 -7.41
N PRO A 43 -9.31 -0.95 -8.49
CA PRO A 43 -9.36 -2.40 -8.32
C PRO A 43 -8.25 -2.96 -7.43
N VAL A 44 -7.09 -2.36 -7.46
CA VAL A 44 -5.99 -2.80 -6.61
C VAL A 44 -6.30 -2.46 -5.16
N VAL A 45 -6.83 -1.27 -4.92
CA VAL A 45 -7.22 -0.87 -3.58
C VAL A 45 -8.28 -1.82 -3.05
N SER A 46 -9.24 -2.19 -3.89
CA SER A 46 -10.29 -3.11 -3.50
C SER A 46 -9.69 -4.44 -3.04
N ARG A 47 -8.75 -4.97 -3.79
CA ARG A 47 -8.17 -6.25 -3.43
C ARG A 47 -7.31 -6.17 -2.17
N LEU A 48 -6.58 -5.09 -2.01
CA LEU A 48 -5.72 -4.96 -0.83
C LEU A 48 -6.52 -4.75 0.45
N THR A 49 -7.62 -4.06 0.37
CA THR A 49 -8.41 -3.77 1.57
C THR A 49 -9.50 -4.79 1.81
N GLY A 50 -9.91 -5.50 0.78
CA GLY A 50 -11.04 -6.40 0.89
C GLY A 50 -12.36 -5.68 0.71
N PHE A 51 -12.33 -4.39 0.39
CA PHE A 51 -13.57 -3.63 0.19
C PHE A 51 -14.13 -3.96 -1.19
N SER A 52 -15.43 -3.87 -1.32
CA SER A 52 -16.03 -4.07 -2.63
C SER A 52 -15.65 -2.87 -3.54
N PRO A 53 -15.67 -3.06 -4.85
CA PRO A 53 -15.39 -1.94 -5.74
C PRO A 53 -16.33 -0.77 -5.50
N ARG A 54 -17.58 -1.06 -5.14
CA ARG A 54 -18.53 -0.01 -4.86
C ARG A 54 -18.12 0.79 -3.64
N SER A 55 -17.67 0.13 -2.60
CA SER A 55 -17.22 0.81 -1.40
C SER A 55 -16.02 1.70 -1.69
N VAL A 56 -15.08 1.20 -2.49
CA VAL A 56 -13.91 1.99 -2.83
C VAL A 56 -14.34 3.23 -3.61
N ALA A 57 -15.27 3.07 -4.54
CA ALA A 57 -15.76 4.21 -5.33
C ALA A 57 -16.40 5.26 -4.42
N LYS A 58 -17.20 4.82 -3.47
CA LYS A 58 -17.87 5.75 -2.57
C LYS A 58 -16.88 6.50 -1.69
N LEU A 59 -15.88 5.79 -1.20
CA LEU A 59 -14.85 6.44 -0.39
C LEU A 59 -14.08 7.45 -1.24
N SER A 60 -13.86 7.13 -2.50
CA SER A 60 -13.17 8.03 -3.41
C SER A 60 -13.98 9.28 -3.66
N GLU A 61 -15.30 9.19 -3.51
CA GLU A 61 -16.17 10.32 -3.72
C GLU A 61 -16.41 11.12 -2.45
N GLY A 62 -15.80 10.71 -1.36
CA GLY A 62 -15.89 11.50 -0.13
C GLY A 62 -16.69 10.88 0.99
N GLU A 63 -17.20 9.67 0.82
CA GLU A 63 -17.97 9.06 1.87
C GLU A 63 -17.06 8.75 3.06
N THR A 64 -17.58 8.94 4.25
CA THR A 64 -16.81 8.69 5.46
C THR A 64 -16.70 7.19 5.71
N PRO A 65 -15.51 6.67 5.94
CA PRO A 65 -15.38 5.25 6.18
C PRO A 65 -15.89 4.86 7.56
N SER A 66 -16.32 3.62 7.70
CA SER A 66 -16.69 3.08 9.00
C SER A 66 -15.40 2.86 9.76
N SER A 67 -15.50 2.58 11.04
CA SER A 67 -14.33 2.29 11.87
C SER A 67 -13.52 1.14 11.31
N LYS A 68 -14.21 0.11 10.85
CA LYS A 68 -13.54 -1.06 10.33
C LYS A 68 -12.82 -0.72 9.04
N GLN A 69 -13.46 0.07 8.19
CA GLN A 69 -12.84 0.48 6.94
C GLN A 69 -11.64 1.38 7.22
N GLU A 70 -11.76 2.25 8.19
CA GLU A 70 -10.67 3.14 8.51
C GLU A 70 -9.45 2.37 8.98
N LYS A 71 -9.67 1.33 9.78
CA LYS A 71 -8.57 0.52 10.26
C LYS A 71 -7.86 -0.16 9.08
N ALA A 72 -8.62 -0.68 8.13
CA ALA A 72 -8.03 -1.32 6.97
C ALA A 72 -7.25 -0.33 6.12
N LEU A 73 -7.76 0.89 6.01
CA LEU A 73 -7.06 1.93 5.24
C LEU A 73 -5.75 2.32 5.90
N VAL A 74 -5.75 2.41 7.22
CA VAL A 74 -4.53 2.73 7.94
C VAL A 74 -3.49 1.63 7.75
N GLU A 75 -3.92 0.38 7.78
CA GLU A 75 -3.01 -0.72 7.60
C GLU A 75 -2.44 -0.75 6.19
N MET A 76 -3.28 -0.45 5.21
CA MET A 76 -2.80 -0.39 3.85
C MET A 76 -1.79 0.74 3.68
N ASP A 77 -2.07 1.88 4.32
CA ASP A 77 -1.17 3.00 4.23
C ASP A 77 0.19 2.68 4.85
N ARG A 78 0.20 1.92 5.93
CA ARG A 78 1.46 1.53 6.55
C ARG A 78 2.25 0.62 5.62
N LEU A 79 1.56 -0.28 4.94
CA LEU A 79 2.22 -1.18 4.01
C LEU A 79 2.85 -0.38 2.87
N LEU A 80 2.08 0.57 2.32
CA LEU A 80 2.60 1.38 1.23
C LEU A 80 3.78 2.23 1.67
N ASP A 81 3.72 2.73 2.89
CA ASP A 81 4.82 3.49 3.43
C ASP A 81 6.08 2.61 3.53
N GLY A 82 5.92 1.39 4.02
CA GLY A 82 7.04 0.47 4.12
C GLY A 82 7.62 0.11 2.77
N LEU A 83 6.75 -0.12 1.79
CA LEU A 83 7.23 -0.45 0.46
C LEU A 83 7.96 0.74 -0.17
N SER A 84 7.48 1.95 0.08
CA SER A 84 8.10 3.12 -0.51
C SER A 84 9.51 3.39 0.03
N ARG A 85 9.88 2.74 1.12
CA ARG A 85 11.23 2.89 1.63
C ARG A 85 12.22 1.97 0.93
N VAL A 86 11.75 0.97 0.21
CA VAL A 86 12.62 0.03 -0.47
C VAL A 86 12.45 -0.01 -1.98
N MET A 87 11.49 0.69 -2.51
CA MET A 87 11.33 0.74 -3.95
C MET A 87 10.70 2.07 -4.36
N GLU A 88 10.81 2.40 -5.62
CA GLU A 88 10.23 3.63 -6.13
C GLU A 88 8.72 3.59 -5.98
N PRO A 89 8.12 4.64 -5.44
CA PRO A 89 6.68 4.66 -5.26
C PRO A 89 5.90 4.34 -6.53
N ALA A 90 6.35 4.85 -7.66
CA ALA A 90 5.63 4.62 -8.91
C ALA A 90 5.65 3.16 -9.36
N GLN A 91 6.51 2.34 -8.77
CA GLN A 91 6.60 0.92 -9.12
C GLN A 91 5.73 0.05 -8.24
N ILE A 92 5.24 0.59 -7.15
CA ILE A 92 4.54 -0.22 -6.16
C ILE A 92 3.29 -0.90 -6.73
N GLY A 93 2.47 -0.16 -7.45
CA GLY A 93 1.27 -0.74 -8.00
C GLY A 93 1.56 -1.92 -8.90
N HIS A 94 2.59 -1.79 -9.70
CA HIS A 94 2.98 -2.85 -10.62
C HIS A 94 3.53 -4.04 -9.84
N TRP A 95 4.39 -3.77 -8.87
CA TRP A 95 5.01 -4.81 -8.05
C TRP A 95 3.96 -5.66 -7.33
N LEU A 96 2.92 -5.02 -6.84
CA LEU A 96 1.87 -5.73 -6.13
C LEU A 96 1.16 -6.77 -6.99
N LYS A 97 1.16 -6.57 -8.29
CA LYS A 97 0.48 -7.47 -9.19
C LYS A 97 1.39 -8.46 -9.90
N GLN A 98 2.66 -8.45 -9.60
CA GLN A 98 3.61 -9.34 -10.26
C GLN A 98 3.91 -10.58 -9.43
N PRO A 99 4.00 -11.73 -10.07
CA PRO A 99 4.43 -12.93 -9.36
C PRO A 99 5.84 -12.70 -8.84
N ASN A 100 6.12 -13.22 -7.68
CA ASN A 100 7.40 -12.97 -7.05
C ASN A 100 7.98 -14.27 -6.53
N GLN A 101 9.20 -14.57 -6.90
CA GLN A 101 9.82 -15.80 -6.47
C GLN A 101 10.00 -15.86 -4.97
N ALA A 102 10.19 -14.73 -4.32
CA ALA A 102 10.32 -14.72 -2.87
C ALA A 102 9.03 -15.23 -2.21
N PHE A 103 7.93 -15.24 -2.95
CA PHE A 103 6.66 -15.70 -2.45
C PHE A 103 6.17 -16.92 -3.23
N ASP A 104 7.11 -17.71 -3.69
CA ASP A 104 6.80 -18.94 -4.43
C ASP A 104 5.90 -18.72 -5.63
N GLY A 105 6.09 -17.61 -6.30
CA GLY A 105 5.33 -17.33 -7.50
C GLY A 105 4.00 -16.64 -7.28
N SER A 106 3.63 -16.40 -6.03
CA SER A 106 2.40 -15.65 -5.75
C SER A 106 2.67 -14.16 -5.93
N THR A 107 1.62 -13.42 -6.22
CA THR A 107 1.77 -11.98 -6.24
C THR A 107 1.61 -11.47 -4.82
N PRO A 108 2.17 -10.31 -4.50
CA PRO A 108 1.96 -9.74 -3.17
C PRO A 108 0.48 -9.54 -2.83
N ILE A 109 -0.34 -9.15 -3.82
CA ILE A 109 -1.76 -9.00 -3.56
C ILE A 109 -2.37 -10.33 -3.13
N GLN A 110 -1.96 -11.43 -3.76
CA GLN A 110 -2.47 -12.74 -3.37
C GLN A 110 -2.12 -13.08 -1.93
N LEU A 111 -0.94 -12.68 -1.49
CA LEU A 111 -0.56 -12.92 -0.11
C LEU A 111 -1.49 -12.17 0.84
N VAL A 112 -1.78 -10.92 0.51
CA VAL A 112 -2.67 -10.13 1.35
C VAL A 112 -4.05 -10.77 1.37
N GLU A 113 -4.54 -11.21 0.21
CA GLU A 113 -5.86 -11.83 0.13
C GLU A 113 -5.96 -13.11 0.94
N ARG A 114 -4.85 -13.84 1.06
CA ARG A 114 -4.84 -15.09 1.79
C ARG A 114 -4.51 -14.90 3.28
N GLY A 115 -4.33 -13.67 3.71
CA GLY A 115 -4.00 -13.42 5.11
C GLY A 115 -2.53 -13.64 5.42
N GLU A 116 -1.67 -13.64 4.42
CA GLU A 116 -0.25 -13.88 4.61
C GLU A 116 0.58 -12.62 4.47
N ILE A 117 0.02 -11.51 4.85
CA ILE A 117 0.73 -10.24 4.72
C ILE A 117 2.02 -10.19 5.52
N ASP A 118 2.13 -10.98 6.57
CA ASP A 118 3.35 -10.96 7.36
C ASP A 118 4.55 -11.45 6.56
N ARG A 119 4.35 -12.18 5.48
CA ARG A 119 5.46 -12.58 4.62
C ARG A 119 6.04 -11.35 3.94
N ILE A 120 5.19 -10.40 3.59
CA ILE A 120 5.65 -9.16 2.98
C ILE A 120 6.40 -8.35 4.02
N TRP A 121 5.87 -8.27 5.25
CA TRP A 121 6.53 -7.51 6.29
C TRP A 121 7.89 -8.09 6.63
N ARG A 122 8.01 -9.39 6.60
CA ARG A 122 9.29 -10.03 6.87
C ARG A 122 10.31 -9.68 5.79
N MET A 123 9.85 -9.69 4.53
CA MET A 123 10.73 -9.32 3.44
C MET A 123 11.18 -7.86 3.60
N LEU A 124 10.24 -6.98 3.96
CA LEU A 124 10.57 -5.58 4.14
C LEU A 124 11.57 -5.38 5.28
N TYR A 125 11.37 -6.13 6.35
CA TYR A 125 12.28 -6.04 7.48
C TYR A 125 13.69 -6.44 7.04
N ASP A 126 13.81 -7.52 6.31
CA ASP A 126 15.11 -7.99 5.86
C ASP A 126 15.77 -6.97 4.94
N LEU A 127 15.01 -6.39 4.04
CA LEU A 127 15.57 -5.41 3.13
C LEU A 127 16.01 -4.15 3.85
N GLU A 128 15.22 -3.69 4.80
CA GLU A 128 15.57 -2.48 5.52
C GLU A 128 16.72 -2.67 6.48
N SER A 129 16.90 -3.88 6.97
CA SER A 129 18.00 -4.12 7.89
C SER A 129 19.29 -4.46 7.17
N GLY A 130 19.22 -4.49 5.85
CA GLY A 130 20.43 -4.76 5.09
C GLY A 130 20.78 -6.23 4.99
N GLN A 131 19.89 -7.09 5.37
CA GLN A 131 20.15 -8.50 5.29
C GLN A 131 19.94 -8.94 3.86
N PRO A 132 20.85 -9.68 3.35
CA PRO A 132 20.71 -10.09 1.98
C PRO A 132 19.67 -11.13 2.02
N GLY A 133 18.79 -11.07 1.67
CA GLY A 133 17.81 -11.98 1.56
C GLY A 133 17.83 -13.30 1.90
#